data_0ff21873b9fdf960f8989de3118eee88
#
_entry.id   0ff21873b9fdf960f8989de3118eee88
#
_cell.length_a   1.000
_cell.length_b   1.000
_cell.length_c   1.000
_cell.angle_alpha   90.00
_cell.angle_beta   90.00
_cell.angle_gamma   90.00
#
_symmetry.space_group_name_H-M   'P 1'
#
loop_
_entity.id
_entity.type
_entity.pdbx_description
1 polymer ?
#
loop_
_entity_poly.entity_id
_entity_poly.type
_entity_poly.pdbx_seq_one_letter_code
_entity_poly.pdbx_strand_id
1 'polypeptide(L)'
;MAKQTIAIGSTPNDGTGSTIRAGGDLINDNFNEIYTAFGDGTNLNAGVITGKQEGTNFSNSIMIGHSVTGTLSSAQENVAVGKTSLRSITSGDDNTALGFAALQSVTSTAKSTAVGHSAGKDATGEKNTVIGANAGLRVSSGQHNT
;
A
#
# COMPACT_ATOMS: atom_id res chain seq x y z
N MET A 1 -21.04 11.03 -3.43
CA MET A 1 -22.09 10.48 -4.30
C MET A 1 -23.13 9.79 -3.46
N ALA A 2 -24.39 9.81 -3.87
CA ALA A 2 -25.46 9.18 -3.11
C ALA A 2 -25.70 7.77 -3.65
N LYS A 3 -25.82 6.80 -2.76
CA LYS A 3 -26.19 5.42 -3.13
C LYS A 3 -27.52 5.44 -3.90
N GLN A 4 -27.52 4.89 -5.10
CA GLN A 4 -28.74 4.69 -5.86
C GLN A 4 -29.42 3.41 -5.39
N THR A 5 -30.73 3.47 -5.22
CA THR A 5 -31.53 2.33 -4.72
C THR A 5 -32.46 1.83 -5.81
N ILE A 6 -32.34 0.53 -6.12
CA ILE A 6 -33.29 -0.14 -6.99
C ILE A 6 -34.58 -0.39 -6.22
N ALA A 7 -35.70 0.15 -6.69
CA ALA A 7 -36.98 -0.15 -6.11
C ALA A 7 -37.46 -1.56 -6.55
N ILE A 8 -37.52 -2.48 -5.60
CA ILE A 8 -37.93 -3.88 -5.87
C ILE A 8 -39.45 -4.09 -5.75
N GLY A 9 -40.19 -3.04 -5.45
CA GLY A 9 -41.65 -3.15 -5.15
C GLY A 9 -41.91 -3.63 -3.71
N SER A 10 -43.15 -3.67 -3.31
CA SER A 10 -43.59 -4.13 -1.99
C SER A 10 -43.98 -5.62 -1.98
N THR A 11 -44.46 -6.13 -3.11
CA THR A 11 -44.84 -7.54 -3.31
C THR A 11 -44.44 -7.99 -4.73
N PRO A 12 -44.26 -9.31 -4.97
CA PRO A 12 -43.96 -9.79 -6.32
C PRO A 12 -45.04 -9.36 -7.34
N ASN A 13 -44.61 -8.77 -8.45
CA ASN A 13 -45.48 -8.34 -9.57
C ASN A 13 -46.53 -7.24 -9.25
N ASP A 14 -46.31 -6.42 -8.24
CA ASP A 14 -47.18 -5.31 -7.89
C ASP A 14 -47.06 -4.09 -8.85
N GLY A 15 -46.12 -4.12 -9.78
CA GLY A 15 -45.87 -3.05 -10.77
C GLY A 15 -45.24 -1.78 -10.18
N THR A 16 -44.83 -1.78 -8.91
CA THR A 16 -44.26 -0.60 -8.23
C THR A 16 -42.73 -0.57 -8.24
N GLY A 17 -42.11 -1.65 -8.65
CA GLY A 17 -40.65 -1.74 -8.75
C GLY A 17 -40.08 -1.08 -10.01
N SER A 18 -38.76 -0.88 -10.04
CA SER A 18 -38.04 -0.45 -11.22
C SER A 18 -38.15 -1.49 -12.34
N THR A 19 -38.29 -1.02 -13.57
CA THR A 19 -38.24 -1.95 -14.71
C THR A 19 -36.85 -2.65 -14.75
N ILE A 20 -36.77 -3.82 -15.39
CA ILE A 20 -35.52 -4.56 -15.52
C ILE A 20 -34.42 -3.69 -16.12
N ARG A 21 -34.74 -2.87 -17.12
CA ARG A 21 -33.78 -1.94 -17.73
C ARG A 21 -33.32 -0.87 -16.76
N ALA A 22 -34.27 -0.17 -16.11
CA ALA A 22 -33.93 0.88 -15.13
C ALA A 22 -33.16 0.31 -13.93
N GLY A 23 -33.50 -0.90 -13.47
CA GLY A 23 -32.75 -1.59 -12.42
C GLY A 23 -31.31 -1.94 -12.87
N GLY A 24 -31.15 -2.36 -14.11
CA GLY A 24 -29.84 -2.62 -14.72
C GLY A 24 -28.98 -1.34 -14.84
N ASP A 25 -29.57 -0.24 -15.25
CA ASP A 25 -28.87 1.04 -15.35
C ASP A 25 -28.39 1.52 -13.96
N LEU A 26 -29.23 1.41 -12.92
CA LEU A 26 -28.83 1.75 -11.54
C LEU A 26 -27.71 0.86 -11.00
N ILE A 27 -27.65 -0.42 -11.37
CA ILE A 27 -26.55 -1.32 -11.01
C ILE A 27 -25.27 -0.84 -11.72
N ASN A 28 -25.32 -0.58 -13.01
CA ASN A 28 -24.18 -0.11 -13.77
C ASN A 28 -23.66 1.22 -13.25
N ASP A 29 -24.53 2.15 -12.89
CA ASP A 29 -24.14 3.44 -12.32
C ASP A 29 -23.43 3.26 -10.98
N ASN A 30 -23.92 2.39 -10.10
CA ASN A 30 -23.25 2.07 -8.83
C ASN A 30 -21.86 1.45 -9.06
N PHE A 31 -21.69 0.56 -10.04
CA PHE A 31 -20.38 0.03 -10.41
C PHE A 31 -19.48 1.10 -10.99
N ASN A 32 -19.97 1.96 -11.89
CA ASN A 32 -19.22 3.08 -12.45
C ASN A 32 -18.73 4.04 -11.36
N GLU A 33 -19.55 4.31 -10.33
CA GLU A 33 -19.14 5.10 -9.18
C GLU A 33 -17.99 4.43 -8.41
N ILE A 34 -18.04 3.11 -8.21
CA ILE A 34 -16.96 2.34 -7.55
C ILE A 34 -15.68 2.40 -8.38
N TYR A 35 -15.77 2.14 -9.67
CA TYR A 35 -14.61 2.18 -10.57
C TYR A 35 -14.02 3.60 -10.69
N THR A 36 -14.84 4.63 -10.59
CA THR A 36 -14.38 6.02 -10.59
C THR A 36 -13.75 6.42 -9.26
N ALA A 37 -14.31 5.95 -8.13
CA ALA A 37 -13.83 6.29 -6.80
C ALA A 37 -12.54 5.53 -6.40
N PHE A 38 -12.40 4.28 -6.83
CA PHE A 38 -11.30 3.39 -6.44
C PHE A 38 -10.42 2.92 -7.60
N GLY A 39 -10.62 3.47 -8.79
CA GLY A 39 -9.89 3.10 -9.99
C GLY A 39 -9.72 4.26 -10.97
N ASP A 40 -9.59 3.96 -12.24
CA ASP A 40 -9.47 4.92 -13.34
C ASP A 40 -10.78 5.08 -14.14
N GLY A 41 -11.90 4.59 -13.61
CA GLY A 41 -13.19 4.53 -14.32
C GLY A 41 -13.37 3.27 -15.16
N THR A 42 -12.32 2.47 -15.37
CA THR A 42 -12.35 1.22 -16.15
C THR A 42 -11.81 0.05 -15.35
N ASN A 43 -10.74 0.27 -14.59
CA ASN A 43 -10.11 -0.75 -13.76
C ASN A 43 -10.08 -0.30 -12.30
N LEU A 44 -10.37 -1.21 -11.38
CA LEU A 44 -10.12 -0.98 -9.95
C LEU A 44 -8.60 -0.91 -9.70
N ASN A 45 -8.19 -0.07 -8.77
CA ASN A 45 -6.80 0.18 -8.37
C ASN A 45 -5.94 1.05 -9.31
N ALA A 46 -6.43 1.48 -10.47
CA ALA A 46 -5.75 2.50 -11.25
C ALA A 46 -5.96 3.86 -10.56
N GLY A 47 -4.91 4.48 -10.08
CA GLY A 47 -4.96 5.76 -9.33
C GLY A 47 -5.28 5.63 -7.83
N VAL A 48 -5.61 4.45 -7.34
CA VAL A 48 -5.72 4.16 -5.90
C VAL A 48 -4.30 4.00 -5.31
N ILE A 49 -4.17 4.15 -4.01
CA ILE A 49 -2.90 3.97 -3.30
C ILE A 49 -2.30 2.60 -3.64
N THR A 50 -1.24 2.61 -4.44
CA THR A 50 -0.49 1.39 -4.72
C THR A 50 0.21 0.95 -3.44
N GLY A 51 -0.01 -0.29 -3.04
CA GLY A 51 0.58 -0.78 -1.81
C GLY A 51 0.60 -2.30 -1.72
N LYS A 52 1.27 -2.78 -0.72
CA LYS A 52 1.26 -4.17 -0.28
C LYS A 52 0.87 -4.20 1.18
N GLN A 53 -0.16 -4.95 1.49
CA GLN A 53 -0.56 -5.27 2.85
C GLN A 53 0.00 -6.64 3.25
N GLU A 54 -0.16 -7.00 4.50
CA GLU A 54 0.30 -8.28 5.02
C GLU A 54 -0.15 -9.48 4.18
N GLY A 55 0.61 -10.55 4.25
CA GLY A 55 0.37 -11.78 3.53
C GLY A 55 1.50 -12.77 3.79
N THR A 56 1.56 -13.84 3.01
CA THR A 56 2.62 -14.85 3.15
C THR A 56 4.00 -14.19 3.06
N ASN A 57 4.84 -14.45 4.08
CA ASN A 57 6.18 -13.88 4.21
C ASN A 57 6.26 -12.34 4.30
N PHE A 58 5.14 -11.68 4.62
CA PHE A 58 5.07 -10.24 4.87
C PHE A 58 4.02 -9.96 5.95
N SER A 59 4.17 -10.57 7.13
CA SER A 59 3.18 -10.53 8.22
C SER A 59 3.26 -9.20 8.97
N ASN A 60 2.11 -8.73 9.48
CA ASN A 60 1.99 -7.50 10.27
C ASN A 60 2.64 -6.26 9.61
N SER A 61 2.68 -6.24 8.31
CA SER A 61 3.43 -5.24 7.53
C SER A 61 2.54 -4.48 6.56
N ILE A 62 2.90 -3.23 6.29
CA ILE A 62 2.22 -2.40 5.29
C ILE A 62 3.22 -1.63 4.42
N MET A 63 2.94 -1.54 3.13
CA MET A 63 3.70 -0.74 2.19
C MET A 63 2.75 0.13 1.36
N ILE A 64 2.98 1.43 1.33
CA ILE A 64 2.16 2.41 0.60
C ILE A 64 3.04 3.18 -0.39
N GLY A 65 2.59 3.29 -1.63
CA GLY A 65 3.29 4.01 -2.71
C GLY A 65 3.92 3.10 -3.75
N HIS A 66 4.11 1.84 -3.46
CA HIS A 66 4.46 0.77 -4.40
C HIS A 66 4.25 -0.61 -3.76
N SER A 67 4.33 -1.65 -4.55
CA SER A 67 4.20 -3.04 -4.09
C SER A 67 5.44 -3.90 -4.41
N VAL A 68 6.52 -3.27 -4.88
CA VAL A 68 7.74 -3.99 -5.27
C VAL A 68 8.59 -4.28 -4.04
N THR A 69 8.89 -5.53 -3.83
CA THR A 69 9.81 -6.03 -2.78
C THR A 69 10.87 -6.91 -3.44
N GLY A 70 11.91 -7.30 -2.68
CA GLY A 70 12.69 -8.48 -3.04
C GLY A 70 11.83 -9.76 -2.96
N THR A 71 12.42 -10.90 -3.16
CA THR A 71 11.73 -12.20 -2.96
C THR A 71 11.49 -12.39 -1.46
N LEU A 72 10.25 -12.18 -1.02
CA LEU A 72 9.90 -12.27 0.39
C LEU A 72 10.05 -13.68 0.92
N SER A 73 10.75 -13.84 2.03
CA SER A 73 10.93 -15.11 2.73
C SER A 73 10.36 -15.11 4.16
N SER A 74 10.48 -14.01 4.89
CA SER A 74 9.95 -13.92 6.27
C SER A 74 9.83 -12.48 6.79
N ALA A 75 9.79 -11.47 5.94
CA ALA A 75 9.72 -10.07 6.38
C ALA A 75 8.45 -9.81 7.21
N GLN A 76 8.61 -9.26 8.42
CA GLN A 76 7.52 -9.02 9.36
C GLN A 76 7.60 -7.63 9.97
N GLU A 77 6.45 -7.12 10.42
CA GLU A 77 6.36 -5.89 11.23
C GLU A 77 7.02 -4.66 10.56
N ASN A 78 6.92 -4.57 9.23
CA ASN A 78 7.51 -3.49 8.47
C ASN A 78 6.46 -2.43 8.07
N VAL A 79 6.85 -1.16 8.18
CA VAL A 79 6.05 -0.03 7.69
C VAL A 79 6.84 0.72 6.63
N ALA A 80 6.30 0.80 5.41
CA ALA A 80 6.90 1.55 4.32
C ALA A 80 5.90 2.51 3.68
N VAL A 81 6.23 3.79 3.65
CA VAL A 81 5.42 4.81 2.98
C VAL A 81 6.30 5.64 2.05
N GLY A 82 6.05 5.53 0.77
CA GLY A 82 6.78 6.26 -0.26
C GLY A 82 7.20 5.36 -1.42
N LYS A 83 7.37 5.96 -2.59
CA LYS A 83 7.83 5.22 -3.77
C LYS A 83 9.24 4.67 -3.51
N THR A 84 9.42 3.37 -3.71
CA THR A 84 10.65 2.61 -3.52
C THR A 84 11.17 2.51 -2.07
N SER A 85 10.38 2.89 -1.06
CA SER A 85 10.73 2.60 0.35
C SER A 85 10.73 1.09 0.60
N LEU A 86 11.73 0.55 1.30
CA LEU A 86 11.92 -0.90 1.54
C LEU A 86 11.78 -1.77 0.28
N ARG A 87 12.15 -1.23 -0.90
CA ARG A 87 11.94 -1.93 -2.18
C ARG A 87 12.62 -3.29 -2.27
N SER A 88 13.75 -3.47 -1.60
CA SER A 88 14.56 -4.68 -1.70
C SER A 88 14.34 -5.66 -0.55
N ILE A 89 13.37 -5.39 0.34
CA ILE A 89 13.13 -6.20 1.53
C ILE A 89 12.85 -7.66 1.18
N THR A 90 13.46 -8.58 1.90
CA THR A 90 13.28 -10.04 1.74
C THR A 90 12.92 -10.72 3.05
N SER A 91 13.67 -10.49 4.12
CA SER A 91 13.52 -11.10 5.43
C SER A 91 13.80 -10.15 6.60
N GLY A 92 13.99 -8.86 6.34
CA GLY A 92 14.20 -7.87 7.40
C GLY A 92 12.91 -7.57 8.15
N ASP A 93 12.98 -7.45 9.47
CA ASP A 93 11.84 -7.25 10.36
C ASP A 93 11.91 -5.90 11.08
N ASP A 94 10.77 -5.43 11.61
CA ASP A 94 10.69 -4.25 12.47
C ASP A 94 11.25 -2.95 11.83
N ASN A 95 11.16 -2.79 10.52
CA ASN A 95 11.67 -1.60 9.87
C ASN A 95 10.57 -0.56 9.63
N THR A 96 10.89 0.71 9.85
CA THR A 96 10.03 1.85 9.52
C THR A 96 10.71 2.74 8.48
N ALA A 97 10.12 2.86 7.30
CA ALA A 97 10.63 3.66 6.20
C ALA A 97 9.58 4.66 5.71
N LEU A 98 9.79 5.94 5.93
CA LEU A 98 8.90 7.00 5.50
C LEU A 98 9.64 7.99 4.58
N GLY A 99 9.32 7.96 3.31
CA GLY A 99 9.91 8.83 2.29
C GLY A 99 10.29 8.09 1.01
N PHE A 100 10.48 8.84 -0.07
CA PHE A 100 10.99 8.27 -1.32
C PHE A 100 12.34 7.58 -1.07
N ALA A 101 12.49 6.32 -1.48
CA ALA A 101 13.70 5.53 -1.37
C ALA A 101 14.26 5.37 0.07
N ALA A 102 13.46 5.59 1.11
CA ALA A 102 13.88 5.31 2.49
C ALA A 102 14.14 3.81 2.66
N LEU A 103 15.30 3.42 3.21
CA LEU A 103 15.75 2.03 3.39
C LEU A 103 15.62 1.17 2.11
N GLN A 104 15.81 1.77 0.94
CA GLN A 104 15.54 1.13 -0.35
C GLN A 104 16.32 -0.18 -0.56
N SER A 105 17.56 -0.23 -0.14
CA SER A 105 18.48 -1.37 -0.37
C SER A 105 18.51 -2.39 0.77
N VAL A 106 17.69 -2.17 1.80
CA VAL A 106 17.55 -3.12 2.90
C VAL A 106 16.95 -4.43 2.40
N THR A 107 17.61 -5.54 2.71
CA THR A 107 17.15 -6.90 2.35
C THR A 107 16.76 -7.71 3.58
N SER A 108 17.70 -7.98 4.48
CA SER A 108 17.53 -8.80 5.68
C SER A 108 17.76 -8.01 6.98
N THR A 109 18.05 -6.73 6.87
CA THR A 109 18.34 -5.86 8.00
C THR A 109 17.07 -5.60 8.82
N ALA A 110 17.20 -5.54 10.14
CA ALA A 110 16.09 -5.38 11.04
C ALA A 110 16.21 -4.15 11.96
N LYS A 111 15.07 -3.71 12.51
CA LYS A 111 14.95 -2.71 13.56
C LYS A 111 15.51 -1.33 13.19
N SER A 112 15.38 -0.95 11.94
CA SER A 112 15.84 0.35 11.46
C SER A 112 14.68 1.30 11.20
N THR A 113 14.87 2.58 11.55
CA THR A 113 13.91 3.66 11.30
C THR A 113 14.54 4.70 10.39
N ALA A 114 13.90 4.99 9.25
CA ALA A 114 14.34 6.03 8.33
C ALA A 114 13.18 6.93 7.92
N VAL A 115 13.33 8.23 8.15
CA VAL A 115 12.34 9.24 7.80
C VAL A 115 12.98 10.34 6.96
N GLY A 116 12.58 10.45 5.71
CA GLY A 116 13.07 11.45 4.76
C GLY A 116 13.39 10.86 3.40
N HIS A 117 13.53 11.74 2.39
CA HIS A 117 13.96 11.36 1.04
C HIS A 117 15.33 10.68 1.08
N SER A 118 15.43 9.44 0.60
CA SER A 118 16.66 8.64 0.59
C SER A 118 17.33 8.46 1.96
N ALA A 119 16.56 8.58 3.06
CA ALA A 119 17.10 8.31 4.38
C ALA A 119 17.50 6.82 4.50
N GLY A 120 18.72 6.55 4.91
CA GLY A 120 19.26 5.20 5.03
C GLY A 120 19.18 4.37 3.75
N LYS A 121 19.19 4.99 2.58
CA LYS A 121 18.91 4.31 1.30
C LYS A 121 19.75 3.06 1.10
N ASP A 122 21.04 3.14 1.37
CA ASP A 122 22.00 2.04 1.19
C ASP A 122 22.46 1.46 2.54
N ALA A 123 21.67 1.66 3.60
CA ALA A 123 21.96 1.09 4.91
C ALA A 123 21.76 -0.42 4.89
N THR A 124 22.78 -1.18 5.28
CA THR A 124 22.73 -2.64 5.42
C THR A 124 23.02 -3.11 6.85
N GLY A 125 23.29 -2.18 7.76
CA GLY A 125 23.42 -2.44 9.20
C GLY A 125 22.08 -2.35 9.92
N GLU A 126 21.97 -3.02 11.05
CA GLU A 126 20.75 -3.08 11.86
C GLU A 126 20.64 -1.95 12.89
N LYS A 127 19.42 -1.72 13.37
CA LYS A 127 19.15 -0.82 14.52
C LYS A 127 19.62 0.61 14.31
N ASN A 128 19.47 1.10 13.07
CA ASN A 128 19.81 2.48 12.74
C ASN A 128 18.58 3.37 12.78
N THR A 129 18.70 4.57 13.34
CA THR A 129 17.68 5.61 13.28
C THR A 129 18.22 6.79 12.51
N VAL A 130 17.66 7.06 11.33
CA VAL A 130 18.10 8.14 10.43
C VAL A 130 16.92 9.02 10.04
N ILE A 131 16.99 10.29 10.40
CA ILE A 131 15.92 11.26 10.14
C ILE A 131 16.48 12.46 9.37
N GLY A 132 15.89 12.75 8.23
CA GLY A 132 16.28 13.85 7.34
C GLY A 132 16.58 13.38 5.92
N ALA A 133 16.45 14.29 4.96
CA ALA A 133 16.77 13.98 3.56
C ALA A 133 18.26 13.58 3.43
N ASN A 134 18.51 12.43 2.82
CA ASN A 134 19.83 11.82 2.65
C ASN A 134 20.58 11.50 3.97
N ALA A 135 19.90 11.58 5.12
CA ALA A 135 20.51 11.16 6.38
C ALA A 135 20.91 9.68 6.30
N GLY A 136 22.12 9.35 6.71
CA GLY A 136 22.63 7.98 6.66
C GLY A 136 22.63 7.35 5.27
N LEU A 137 22.69 8.13 4.18
CA LEU A 137 22.55 7.64 2.79
C LEU A 137 23.43 6.43 2.49
N ARG A 138 24.61 6.36 3.08
CA ARG A 138 25.62 5.31 2.85
C ARG A 138 26.12 4.69 4.15
N VAL A 139 25.26 4.54 5.15
CA VAL A 139 25.61 3.75 6.35
C VAL A 139 25.59 2.27 5.97
N SER A 140 26.66 1.81 5.29
CA SER A 140 26.64 0.47 4.69
C SER A 140 26.51 -0.64 5.73
N SER A 141 27.40 -0.72 6.71
CA SER A 141 27.39 -1.82 7.72
C SER A 141 27.35 -1.33 9.16
N GLY A 142 27.25 -0.02 9.38
CA GLY A 142 27.15 0.57 10.73
C GLY A 142 25.85 0.14 11.40
N GLN A 143 25.94 -0.23 12.65
CA GLN A 143 24.79 -0.60 13.49
C GLN A 143 24.63 0.37 14.65
N HIS A 144 23.39 0.46 15.18
CA HIS A 144 23.08 1.28 16.36
C HIS A 144 23.41 2.78 16.18
N ASN A 145 23.29 3.30 14.97
CA ASN A 145 23.48 4.74 14.73
C ASN A 145 22.15 5.49 14.91
N THR A 146 22.27 6.70 15.51
CA THR A 146 21.12 7.60 15.70
C THR A 146 21.50 9.01 15.25
#